data_0c52721a139318b6c02d4194b95495a2
#
_entry.id   0c52721a139318b6c02d4194b95495a2
#
_cell.length_a   1.000
_cell.length_b   1.000
_cell.length_c   1.000
_cell.angle_alpha   90.00
_cell.angle_beta   90.00
_cell.angle_gamma   90.00
#
_symmetry.space_group_name_H-M   'P 1'
#
loop_
_entity.id
_entity.type
_entity.pdbx_description
1 polymer ?
#
loop_
_entity_poly.entity_id
_entity_poly.type
_entity_poly.pdbx_seq_one_letter_code
_entity_poly.pdbx_strand_id
1 'polypeptide(L)'
;MRFHIVAGIYVMLFSMFYSFSPTQYAVLVLLITSVMALETVNTCVEDLCGLVADRYEPLVKFAKDAAAGAVLTVALGAAVIACIFFLDFNVINTIFTFFAENLLYLIFLLISAV
;
A
#
# COMPACT_ATOMS: atom_id res chain seq x y z
N MET A 1 -7.86 1.10 -5.58
CA MET A 1 -6.62 1.47 -6.27
C MET A 1 -6.15 2.89 -5.99
N ARG A 2 -7.05 3.86 -5.96
CA ARG A 2 -6.71 5.25 -5.61
C ARG A 2 -5.98 5.37 -4.28
N PHE A 3 -6.46 4.69 -3.26
CA PHE A 3 -5.83 4.68 -1.93
C PHE A 3 -4.38 4.19 -2.00
N HIS A 4 -4.12 3.10 -2.73
CA HIS A 4 -2.78 2.52 -2.83
C HIS A 4 -1.83 3.43 -3.60
N ILE A 5 -2.30 4.12 -4.62
CA ILE A 5 -1.50 5.10 -5.36
C ILE A 5 -1.06 6.22 -4.44
N VAL A 6 -2.01 6.79 -3.70
CA VAL A 6 -1.74 7.88 -2.75
C VAL A 6 -0.76 7.42 -1.66
N ALA A 7 -1.01 6.24 -1.09
CA ALA A 7 -0.12 5.66 -0.08
C ALA A 7 1.31 5.47 -0.61
N GLY A 8 1.44 4.96 -1.84
CA GLY A 8 2.74 4.79 -2.49
C GLY A 8 3.47 6.10 -2.67
N ILE A 9 2.79 7.14 -3.11
CA ILE A 9 3.37 8.48 -3.27
C ILE A 9 3.86 9.00 -1.93
N TYR A 10 3.06 8.87 -0.86
CA TYR A 10 3.47 9.34 0.47
C TYR A 10 4.67 8.57 1.02
N VAL A 11 4.71 7.26 0.81
CA VAL A 11 5.87 6.44 1.22
C VAL A 11 7.13 6.94 0.52
N MET A 12 7.08 7.22 -0.77
CA MET A 12 8.23 7.74 -1.51
C MET A 12 8.64 9.13 -1.03
N LEU A 13 7.68 10.00 -0.74
CA LEU A 13 7.97 11.33 -0.20
C LEU A 13 8.61 11.25 1.17
N PHE A 14 8.07 10.40 2.06
CA PHE A 14 8.64 10.24 3.40
C PHE A 14 10.01 9.59 3.36
N SER A 15 10.30 8.74 2.38
CA SER A 15 11.63 8.14 2.24
C SER A 15 12.72 9.18 2.02
N MET A 16 12.38 10.39 1.58
CA MET A 16 13.34 11.48 1.43
C MET A 16 13.89 11.98 2.77
N PHE A 17 13.17 11.74 3.88
CA PHE A 17 13.65 12.06 5.23
C PHE A 17 14.66 11.04 5.74
N TYR A 18 14.81 9.91 5.04
CA TYR A 18 15.70 8.81 5.40
C TYR A 18 16.80 8.72 4.35
N SER A 19 18.02 8.48 4.80
CA SER A 19 19.16 8.27 3.89
C SER A 19 19.16 6.80 3.45
N PHE A 20 18.19 6.40 2.63
CA PHE A 20 18.09 5.05 2.13
C PHE A 20 19.15 4.78 1.07
N SER A 21 19.72 3.57 1.11
CA SER A 21 20.59 3.07 0.05
C SER A 21 19.79 2.83 -1.23
N PRO A 22 20.45 2.76 -2.41
CA PRO A 22 19.76 2.37 -3.65
C PRO A 22 19.01 1.04 -3.55
N THR A 23 19.55 0.08 -2.82
CA THR A 23 18.89 -1.22 -2.58
C THR A 23 17.59 -1.04 -1.81
N GLN A 24 17.56 -0.19 -0.79
CA GLN A 24 16.36 0.09 -0.02
C GLN A 24 15.28 0.77 -0.87
N TYR A 25 15.66 1.70 -1.72
CA TYR A 25 14.73 2.32 -2.67
C TYR A 25 14.19 1.30 -3.66
N ALA A 26 15.05 0.42 -4.17
CA ALA A 26 14.62 -0.64 -5.09
C ALA A 26 13.59 -1.56 -4.44
N VAL A 27 13.79 -1.95 -3.19
CA VAL A 27 12.84 -2.77 -2.44
C VAL A 27 11.50 -2.04 -2.27
N LEU A 28 11.52 -0.75 -1.92
CA LEU A 28 10.30 0.03 -1.76
C LEU A 28 9.52 0.13 -3.08
N VAL A 29 10.20 0.41 -4.18
CA VAL A 29 9.57 0.48 -5.51
C VAL A 29 8.96 -0.88 -5.87
N LEU A 30 9.70 -1.97 -5.64
CA LEU A 30 9.20 -3.31 -5.92
C LEU A 30 7.95 -3.63 -5.10
N LEU A 31 7.92 -3.28 -3.83
CA LEU A 31 6.77 -3.49 -2.96
C LEU A 31 5.55 -2.71 -3.43
N ILE A 32 5.73 -1.42 -3.73
CA ILE A 32 4.65 -0.56 -4.18
C ILE A 32 4.06 -1.09 -5.49
N THR A 33 4.92 -1.42 -6.45
CA THR A 33 4.47 -1.92 -7.75
C THR A 33 3.81 -3.30 -7.62
N SER A 34 4.29 -4.15 -6.72
CA SER A 34 3.69 -5.46 -6.47
C SER A 34 2.28 -5.34 -5.90
N VAL A 35 2.08 -4.47 -4.92
CA VAL A 35 0.75 -4.22 -4.34
C VAL A 35 -0.18 -3.68 -5.42
N MET A 36 0.28 -2.73 -6.22
CA MET A 36 -0.52 -2.15 -7.31
C MET A 36 -0.91 -3.20 -8.35
N ALA A 37 0.04 -4.05 -8.74
CA ALA A 37 -0.21 -5.11 -9.72
C ALA A 37 -1.26 -6.10 -9.21
N LEU A 38 -1.14 -6.54 -7.96
CA LEU A 38 -2.09 -7.47 -7.36
C LEU A 38 -3.46 -6.85 -7.15
N GLU A 39 -3.50 -5.56 -6.79
CA GLU A 39 -4.76 -4.83 -6.69
C GLU A 39 -5.49 -4.79 -8.04
N THR A 40 -4.74 -4.57 -9.12
CA THR A 40 -5.29 -4.58 -10.48
C THR A 40 -5.81 -5.97 -10.85
N VAL A 41 -5.06 -7.01 -10.54
CA VAL A 41 -5.50 -8.40 -10.78
C VAL A 41 -6.74 -8.72 -9.96
N ASN A 42 -6.79 -8.29 -8.70
CA ASN A 42 -7.96 -8.50 -7.85
C ASN A 42 -9.21 -7.84 -8.43
N THR A 43 -9.08 -6.61 -8.94
CA THR A 43 -10.19 -5.91 -9.60
C THR A 43 -10.67 -6.69 -10.84
N CYS A 44 -9.74 -7.21 -11.63
CA CYS A 44 -10.06 -8.04 -12.79
C CYS A 44 -10.82 -9.31 -12.37
N VAL A 45 -10.38 -9.98 -11.31
CA VAL A 45 -11.07 -11.18 -10.80
C VAL A 45 -12.48 -10.83 -10.33
N GLU A 46 -12.66 -9.72 -9.62
CA GLU A 46 -13.98 -9.28 -9.16
C GLU A 46 -14.92 -9.03 -10.34
N ASP A 47 -14.45 -8.37 -11.38
CA ASP A 47 -15.24 -8.08 -12.57
C ASP A 47 -15.62 -9.36 -13.30
N LEU A 48 -14.69 -10.28 -13.48
CA LEU A 48 -14.96 -11.57 -14.12
C LEU A 48 -15.95 -12.40 -13.30
N CYS A 49 -15.79 -12.42 -11.97
CA CYS A 49 -16.72 -13.12 -11.09
C CYS A 49 -18.13 -12.54 -11.16
N GLY A 50 -18.25 -11.24 -11.33
CA GLY A 50 -19.54 -10.59 -11.50
C GLY A 50 -20.32 -11.08 -12.72
N LEU A 51 -19.61 -11.48 -13.78
CA LEU A 51 -20.25 -12.00 -15.00
C LEU A 51 -20.81 -13.42 -14.85
N VAL A 52 -20.27 -14.21 -13.93
CA VAL A 52 -20.60 -15.64 -13.80
C VAL A 52 -21.13 -16.02 -12.43
N ALA A 53 -21.39 -15.07 -11.56
CA ALA A 53 -21.76 -15.29 -10.17
C ALA A 53 -22.99 -16.19 -10.02
N ASP A 54 -23.99 -16.04 -10.88
CA ASP A 54 -25.23 -16.80 -10.81
C ASP A 54 -25.07 -18.29 -11.15
N ARG A 55 -23.98 -18.64 -11.86
CA ARG A 55 -23.78 -19.99 -12.38
C ARG A 55 -22.83 -20.83 -11.56
N TYR A 56 -21.81 -20.20 -10.96
CA TYR A 56 -20.70 -20.88 -10.30
C TYR A 56 -20.39 -20.26 -8.93
N GLU A 57 -21.42 -20.02 -8.14
CA GLU A 57 -21.31 -19.28 -6.88
C GLU A 57 -20.20 -19.79 -5.94
N PRO A 58 -20.05 -21.10 -5.65
CA PRO A 58 -18.97 -21.54 -4.75
C PRO A 58 -17.57 -21.27 -5.30
N LEU A 59 -17.36 -21.48 -6.61
CA LEU A 59 -16.08 -21.22 -7.25
C LEU A 59 -15.82 -19.72 -7.36
N VAL A 60 -16.85 -18.93 -7.62
CA VAL A 60 -16.76 -17.47 -7.67
C VAL A 60 -16.32 -16.93 -6.32
N LYS A 61 -16.93 -17.39 -5.23
CA LYS A 61 -16.56 -16.98 -3.89
C LYS A 61 -15.11 -17.33 -3.58
N PHE A 62 -14.69 -18.55 -3.91
CA PHE A 62 -13.31 -18.98 -3.70
C PHE A 62 -12.32 -18.10 -4.48
N ALA A 63 -12.62 -17.81 -5.73
CA ALA A 63 -11.74 -16.98 -6.58
C ALA A 63 -11.61 -15.56 -6.04
N LYS A 64 -12.72 -14.96 -5.59
CA LYS A 64 -12.72 -13.62 -4.99
C LYS A 64 -11.92 -13.60 -3.70
N ASP A 65 -12.12 -14.58 -2.83
CA ASP A 65 -11.42 -14.67 -1.55
C ASP A 65 -9.93 -14.91 -1.76
N ALA A 66 -9.56 -15.77 -2.71
CA ALA A 66 -8.16 -16.04 -3.03
C ALA A 66 -7.45 -14.79 -3.58
N ALA A 67 -8.10 -14.06 -4.47
CA ALA A 67 -7.53 -12.84 -5.04
C ALA A 67 -7.37 -11.76 -3.98
N ALA A 68 -8.37 -11.57 -3.12
CA ALA A 68 -8.30 -10.62 -2.01
C ALA A 68 -7.22 -11.03 -1.01
N GLY A 69 -7.09 -12.34 -0.74
CA GLY A 69 -6.06 -12.89 0.14
C GLY A 69 -4.65 -12.64 -0.40
N ALA A 70 -4.45 -12.72 -1.71
CA ALA A 70 -3.16 -12.42 -2.33
C ALA A 70 -2.75 -10.95 -2.12
N VAL A 71 -3.69 -10.03 -2.31
CA VAL A 71 -3.45 -8.59 -2.04
C VAL A 71 -3.12 -8.38 -0.57
N LEU A 72 -3.89 -8.98 0.33
CA LEU A 72 -3.68 -8.85 1.77
C LEU A 72 -2.31 -9.39 2.18
N THR A 73 -1.90 -10.54 1.64
CA THR A 73 -0.61 -11.15 1.94
C THR A 73 0.55 -10.22 1.59
N VAL A 74 0.53 -9.65 0.38
CA VAL A 74 1.57 -8.71 -0.04
C VAL A 74 1.51 -7.41 0.74
N ALA A 75 0.32 -6.92 1.06
CA ALA A 75 0.15 -5.71 1.85
C ALA A 75 0.71 -5.89 3.26
N LEU A 76 0.49 -7.04 3.89
CA LEU A 76 1.07 -7.35 5.20
C LEU A 76 2.59 -7.44 5.14
N GLY A 77 3.13 -8.08 4.10
CA GLY A 77 4.58 -8.13 3.88
C GLY A 77 5.19 -6.74 3.69
N ALA A 78 4.51 -5.92 2.91
CA ALA A 78 4.92 -4.53 2.69
C ALA A 78 4.90 -3.72 3.99
N ALA A 79 3.88 -3.94 4.83
CA ALA A 79 3.79 -3.27 6.13
C ALA A 79 4.95 -3.67 7.06
N VAL A 80 5.32 -4.96 7.08
CA VAL A 80 6.47 -5.43 7.87
C VAL A 80 7.76 -4.78 7.39
N ILE A 81 8.00 -4.74 6.08
CA ILE A 81 9.20 -4.13 5.52
C ILE A 81 9.22 -2.62 5.78
N ALA A 82 8.07 -1.95 5.65
CA ALA A 82 7.96 -0.54 5.99
C ALA A 82 8.31 -0.29 7.46
N CYS A 83 7.84 -1.15 8.36
CA CYS A 83 8.22 -1.05 9.78
C CYS A 83 9.72 -1.20 9.97
N ILE A 84 10.36 -2.14 9.29
CA ILE A 84 11.81 -2.34 9.38
C ILE A 84 12.57 -1.08 8.92
N PHE A 85 12.13 -0.48 7.81
CA PHE A 85 12.82 0.67 7.22
C PHE A 85 12.55 1.97 7.96
N PHE A 86 11.35 2.15 8.53
CA PHE A 86 10.92 3.42 9.10
C PHE A 86 10.93 3.44 10.63
N LEU A 87 11.27 2.33 11.30
CA LEU A 87 11.42 2.29 12.75
C LEU A 87 12.80 2.76 13.20
N ASP A 88 13.17 3.97 12.81
CA ASP A 88 14.31 4.68 13.34
C ASP A 88 13.77 5.82 14.20
N PHE A 89 14.04 5.78 15.53
CA PHE A 89 13.48 6.76 16.45
C PHE A 89 13.83 8.20 16.09
N ASN A 90 15.05 8.43 15.62
CA ASN A 90 15.48 9.78 15.26
C ASN A 90 14.67 10.32 14.08
N VAL A 91 14.41 9.46 13.09
CA VAL A 91 13.66 9.84 11.91
C VAL A 91 12.17 9.97 12.22
N ILE A 92 11.63 9.07 13.05
CA ILE A 92 10.24 9.16 13.51
C ILE A 92 10.01 10.49 14.23
N ASN A 93 10.91 10.89 15.13
CA ASN A 93 10.82 12.18 15.80
C ASN A 93 10.86 13.35 14.82
N THR A 94 11.69 13.26 13.80
CA THR A 94 11.76 14.27 12.74
C THR A 94 10.43 14.38 11.99
N ILE A 95 9.82 13.25 11.66
CA ILE A 95 8.52 13.21 10.98
C ILE A 95 7.43 13.80 11.88
N PHE A 96 7.39 13.41 13.16
CA PHE A 96 6.43 13.97 14.10
C PHE A 96 6.58 15.48 14.25
N THR A 97 7.80 15.96 14.37
CA THR A 97 8.09 17.40 14.46
C THR A 97 7.62 18.12 13.21
N PHE A 98 7.92 17.54 12.05
CA PHE A 98 7.49 18.10 10.77
C PHE A 98 5.98 18.23 10.68
N PHE A 99 5.23 17.17 11.02
CA PHE A 99 3.77 17.21 10.99
C PHE A 99 3.16 18.09 12.08
N ALA A 100 3.79 18.15 13.25
CA ALA A 100 3.34 19.06 14.30
C ALA A 100 3.44 20.53 13.88
N GLU A 101 4.51 20.87 13.14
CA GLU A 101 4.72 22.21 12.61
C GLU A 101 3.88 22.50 11.36
N ASN A 102 3.53 21.45 10.59
CA ASN A 102 2.82 21.57 9.32
C ASN A 102 1.50 20.79 9.39
N LEU A 103 0.59 21.26 10.24
CA LEU A 103 -0.72 20.64 10.44
C LEU A 103 -1.50 20.48 9.13
N LEU A 104 -1.30 21.40 8.19
CA LEU A 104 -1.95 21.32 6.87
C LEU A 104 -1.56 20.06 6.11
N TYR A 105 -0.31 19.61 6.22
CA TYR A 105 0.14 18.37 5.58
C TYR A 105 -0.56 17.16 6.19
N LEU A 106 -0.76 17.14 7.50
CA LEU A 106 -1.48 16.07 8.18
C LEU A 106 -2.94 16.01 7.72
N ILE A 107 -3.60 17.16 7.65
CA ILE A 107 -4.98 17.27 7.16
C ILE A 107 -5.06 16.79 5.71
N PHE A 108 -4.14 17.23 4.87
CA PHE A 108 -4.10 16.81 3.47
C PHE A 108 -3.91 15.31 3.34
N LEU A 109 -3.03 14.71 4.15
CA LEU A 109 -2.79 13.27 4.17
C LEU A 109 -4.08 12.51 4.54
N LEU A 110 -4.78 12.95 5.58
CA LEU A 110 -6.02 12.31 6.01
C LEU A 110 -7.11 12.42 4.95
N ILE A 111 -7.27 13.57 4.33
CA ILE A 111 -8.26 13.78 3.27
C ILE A 111 -7.94 12.90 2.05
N SER A 112 -6.67 12.80 1.67
CA SER A 112 -6.26 11.98 0.53
C SER A 112 -6.44 10.49 0.76
N ALA A 113 -6.35 10.05 2.01
CA ALA A 113 -6.53 8.65 2.37
C ALA A 113 -8.01 8.22 2.38
N VAL A 114 -8.91 9.19 2.50
CA VAL A 114 -10.36 8.97 2.44
C VAL A 114 -10.85 9.11 1.00
#